data_d80e07fe1659fbb432e8b83610378c5b
#
_entry.id   d80e07fe1659fbb432e8b83610378c5b
#
_cell.length_a   1.000
_cell.length_b   1.000
_cell.length_c   1.000
_cell.angle_alpha   90.00
_cell.angle_beta   90.00
_cell.angle_gamma   90.00
#
_symmetry.space_group_name_H-M   'P 1'
#
loop_
_entity.id
_entity.type
_entity.pdbx_description
1 polymer ?
#
loop_
_entity_poly.entity_id
_entity_poly.type
_entity_poly.pdbx_seq_one_letter_code
_entity_poly.pdbx_strand_id
1 'polypeptide(L)'
;MNLLIQMAWRNIWRSPWRGGVVIGAMALGVWAGIFMMGMAQGVNRARTAAALDDYVGHAQICDSTFLENQDVQALLAEPPRWTAALEADPRVESWSARMVVTAVLQAGAASSPVQVLAVNPRREASVFRAPRTLVEGRFSDEGLTLGEKLATQLGVGLGDRVVLTFQDVRGDVHSSLFLISGVYDGVSNLVEGVQVYAPLAALAPEVLGDTTQSGPALAAHQIHIRVRNLDSLDAVVADLKSGAGQGSASIRTWREISPDLGYADEVLAQSLLLFMAVILFAMAFGILNTMLMAILERTRELGMLMAVGMTRRKVFRLVVWETLLLSFAGMPAGLLLGHLTIAVTSRTGITLEGYDQGLEEFGLQSTIYPASVPEYYLPIALLVALLGLLSSLYPARKALKLNPIESMRVL
;
A
#
# COMPACT_ATOMS: atom_id res chain seq x y z
N MET A 1 -13.56 -29.48 -34.14
CA MET A 1 -14.30 -28.46 -33.39
C MET A 1 -15.74 -28.91 -33.27
N ASN A 2 -16.30 -29.01 -32.09
CA ASN A 2 -17.68 -29.54 -31.91
C ASN A 2 -18.68 -28.65 -32.65
N LEU A 3 -19.59 -29.26 -33.44
CA LEU A 3 -20.62 -28.56 -34.21
C LEU A 3 -21.37 -27.50 -33.41
N LEU A 4 -21.60 -27.76 -32.13
CA LEU A 4 -22.27 -26.82 -31.20
C LEU A 4 -21.46 -25.51 -30.99
N ILE A 5 -20.13 -25.59 -30.91
CA ILE A 5 -19.26 -24.40 -30.73
C ILE A 5 -19.28 -23.56 -32.03
N GLN A 6 -19.27 -24.21 -33.19
CA GLN A 6 -19.36 -23.48 -34.47
C GLN A 6 -20.71 -22.76 -34.59
N MET A 7 -21.80 -23.43 -34.22
CA MET A 7 -23.15 -22.83 -34.21
C MET A 7 -23.20 -21.66 -33.23
N ALA A 8 -22.69 -21.82 -32.01
CA ALA A 8 -22.63 -20.74 -30.98
C ALA A 8 -21.85 -19.53 -31.51
N TRP A 9 -20.67 -19.76 -32.11
CA TRP A 9 -19.86 -18.70 -32.70
C TRP A 9 -20.58 -17.93 -33.81
N ARG A 10 -21.21 -18.67 -34.76
CA ARG A 10 -21.99 -18.04 -35.84
C ARG A 10 -23.21 -17.26 -35.32
N ASN A 11 -23.82 -17.71 -34.22
CA ASN A 11 -24.95 -17.05 -33.62
C ASN A 11 -24.58 -15.66 -33.02
N ILE A 12 -23.40 -15.52 -32.41
CA ILE A 12 -22.89 -14.25 -31.87
C ILE A 12 -22.84 -13.18 -32.95
N TRP A 13 -22.34 -13.54 -34.14
CA TRP A 13 -22.18 -12.60 -35.26
C TRP A 13 -23.47 -12.31 -36.04
N ARG A 14 -24.53 -13.08 -35.81
CA ARG A 14 -25.83 -12.85 -36.45
C ARG A 14 -26.57 -11.62 -35.86
N SER A 15 -26.32 -11.25 -34.61
CA SER A 15 -26.79 -10.02 -34.00
C SER A 15 -25.64 -9.27 -33.34
N PRO A 16 -24.81 -8.57 -34.13
CA PRO A 16 -23.55 -7.98 -33.67
C PRO A 16 -23.75 -6.91 -32.60
N TRP A 17 -24.85 -6.18 -32.66
CA TRP A 17 -25.16 -5.14 -31.68
C TRP A 17 -25.30 -5.72 -30.26
N ARG A 18 -26.00 -6.82 -30.09
CA ARG A 18 -26.19 -7.47 -28.77
C ARG A 18 -24.93 -8.13 -28.27
N GLY A 19 -24.28 -8.88 -29.16
CA GLY A 19 -22.97 -9.48 -28.87
C GLY A 19 -21.98 -8.38 -28.41
N GLY A 20 -21.96 -7.27 -29.12
CA GLY A 20 -21.14 -6.09 -28.81
C GLY A 20 -21.45 -5.47 -27.43
N VAL A 21 -22.73 -5.35 -27.05
CA VAL A 21 -23.13 -4.86 -25.72
C VAL A 21 -22.62 -5.76 -24.61
N VAL A 22 -22.76 -7.09 -24.74
CA VAL A 22 -22.28 -8.05 -23.73
C VAL A 22 -20.76 -8.06 -23.67
N ILE A 23 -20.08 -8.09 -24.81
CA ILE A 23 -18.61 -8.03 -24.90
C ILE A 23 -18.10 -6.71 -24.27
N GLY A 24 -18.74 -5.56 -24.60
CA GLY A 24 -18.40 -4.25 -24.06
C GLY A 24 -18.61 -4.17 -22.56
N ALA A 25 -19.75 -4.67 -22.06
CA ALA A 25 -20.02 -4.71 -20.61
C ALA A 25 -18.97 -5.56 -19.86
N MET A 26 -18.61 -6.73 -20.41
CA MET A 26 -17.57 -7.57 -19.83
C MET A 26 -16.18 -6.91 -19.88
N ALA A 27 -15.83 -6.31 -21.02
CA ALA A 27 -14.57 -5.61 -21.17
C ALA A 27 -14.46 -4.43 -20.18
N LEU A 28 -15.53 -3.65 -20.01
CA LEU A 28 -15.57 -2.54 -19.05
C LEU A 28 -15.50 -3.04 -17.60
N GLY A 29 -16.20 -4.12 -17.26
CA GLY A 29 -16.15 -4.70 -15.92
C GLY A 29 -14.74 -5.20 -15.55
N VAL A 30 -14.08 -5.92 -16.46
CA VAL A 30 -12.69 -6.38 -16.27
C VAL A 30 -11.73 -5.20 -16.20
N TRP A 31 -11.87 -4.24 -17.11
CA TRP A 31 -11.09 -3.01 -17.11
C TRP A 31 -11.21 -2.25 -15.79
N ALA A 32 -12.45 -1.99 -15.33
CA ALA A 32 -12.70 -1.29 -14.08
C ALA A 32 -12.09 -2.01 -12.88
N GLY A 33 -12.20 -3.33 -12.85
CA GLY A 33 -11.61 -4.15 -11.80
C GLY A 33 -10.09 -4.09 -11.75
N ILE A 34 -9.43 -4.22 -12.90
CA ILE A 34 -7.96 -4.11 -12.99
C ILE A 34 -7.51 -2.69 -12.61
N PHE A 35 -8.21 -1.68 -13.10
CA PHE A 35 -7.89 -0.29 -12.79
C PHE A 35 -8.05 0.01 -11.30
N MET A 36 -9.15 -0.43 -10.68
CA MET A 36 -9.37 -0.28 -9.24
C MET A 36 -8.29 -0.98 -8.42
N MET A 37 -7.92 -2.22 -8.81
CA MET A 37 -6.85 -2.97 -8.16
C MET A 37 -5.51 -2.24 -8.28
N GLY A 38 -5.18 -1.74 -9.49
CA GLY A 38 -3.95 -0.98 -9.74
C GLY A 38 -3.89 0.33 -8.96
N MET A 39 -5.01 1.06 -8.86
CA MET A 39 -5.12 2.28 -8.05
C MET A 39 -4.89 2.00 -6.57
N ALA A 40 -5.61 1.03 -6.02
CA ALA A 40 -5.49 0.68 -4.61
C ALA A 40 -4.09 0.21 -4.24
N GLN A 41 -3.48 -0.62 -5.08
CA GLN A 41 -2.10 -1.05 -4.88
C GLN A 41 -1.11 0.11 -5.03
N GLY A 42 -1.37 1.06 -5.93
CA GLY A 42 -0.58 2.28 -6.07
C GLY A 42 -0.62 3.13 -4.81
N VAL A 43 -1.80 3.38 -4.26
CA VAL A 43 -2.01 4.09 -2.98
C VAL A 43 -1.27 3.40 -1.84
N ASN A 44 -1.41 2.08 -1.73
CA ASN A 44 -0.79 1.33 -0.64
C ASN A 44 0.75 1.32 -0.75
N ARG A 45 1.30 1.17 -1.96
CA ARG A 45 2.75 1.30 -2.20
C ARG A 45 3.27 2.70 -1.85
N ALA A 46 2.53 3.74 -2.24
CA ALA A 46 2.89 5.12 -1.90
C ALA A 46 2.90 5.35 -0.38
N ARG A 47 1.87 4.84 0.33
CA ARG A 47 1.77 4.90 1.79
C ARG A 47 2.93 4.17 2.47
N THR A 48 3.22 2.94 2.05
CA THR A 48 4.32 2.16 2.60
C THR A 48 5.66 2.84 2.33
N ALA A 49 5.90 3.32 1.10
CA ALA A 49 7.12 4.03 0.76
C ALA A 49 7.29 5.32 1.59
N ALA A 50 6.21 6.10 1.76
CA ALA A 50 6.23 7.28 2.61
C ALA A 50 6.59 6.93 4.07
N ALA A 51 5.96 5.90 4.65
CA ALA A 51 6.26 5.48 6.00
C ALA A 51 7.72 5.01 6.18
N LEU A 52 8.25 4.27 5.20
CA LEU A 52 9.65 3.82 5.20
C LEU A 52 10.63 4.98 5.09
N ASP A 53 10.31 5.98 4.26
CA ASP A 53 11.16 7.15 4.04
C ASP A 53 11.05 8.19 5.16
N ASP A 54 9.93 8.27 5.88
CA ASP A 54 9.70 9.31 6.89
C ASP A 54 10.10 8.88 8.30
N TYR A 55 9.74 7.66 8.76
CA TYR A 55 9.90 7.30 10.17
C TYR A 55 10.26 5.85 10.49
N VAL A 56 9.90 4.86 9.63
CA VAL A 56 10.15 3.44 9.93
C VAL A 56 11.55 3.00 9.57
N GLY A 57 12.04 3.40 8.37
CA GLY A 57 13.22 2.81 7.74
C GLY A 57 12.97 1.40 7.19
N HIS A 58 13.97 0.79 6.55
CA HIS A 58 13.80 -0.56 5.98
C HIS A 58 14.00 -1.66 7.02
N ALA A 59 14.95 -1.47 7.96
CA ALA A 59 15.15 -2.31 9.12
C ALA A 59 15.69 -1.50 10.29
N GLN A 60 15.63 -2.09 11.48
CA GLN A 60 16.07 -1.47 12.72
C GLN A 60 16.82 -2.47 13.58
N ILE A 61 17.90 -2.02 14.20
CA ILE A 61 18.61 -2.73 15.27
C ILE A 61 18.37 -1.95 16.56
N CYS A 62 17.91 -2.59 17.60
CA CYS A 62 17.67 -1.97 18.92
C CYS A 62 17.81 -3.00 20.03
N ASP A 63 17.85 -2.55 21.25
CA ASP A 63 17.73 -3.44 22.41
C ASP A 63 16.29 -3.99 22.52
N SER A 64 16.12 -5.25 22.90
CA SER A 64 14.80 -5.87 23.02
C SER A 64 13.93 -5.21 24.10
N THR A 65 14.55 -4.74 25.20
CA THR A 65 13.87 -4.05 26.30
C THR A 65 13.37 -2.67 25.87
N PHE A 66 14.15 -1.97 25.01
CA PHE A 66 13.75 -0.68 24.47
C PHE A 66 12.46 -0.78 23.65
N LEU A 67 12.28 -1.89 22.91
CA LEU A 67 11.08 -2.10 22.13
C LEU A 67 9.80 -2.24 22.96
N GLU A 68 9.91 -2.81 24.13
CA GLU A 68 8.74 -3.06 24.99
C GLU A 68 8.29 -1.80 25.74
N ASN A 69 9.25 -1.03 26.26
CA ASN A 69 8.98 0.03 27.22
C ASN A 69 9.44 1.40 26.79
N GLN A 70 10.22 1.52 25.70
CA GLN A 70 10.90 2.76 25.27
C GLN A 70 11.72 3.41 26.42
N ASP A 71 12.31 2.57 27.25
CA ASP A 71 13.08 3.01 28.40
C ASP A 71 14.41 3.66 27.96
N VAL A 72 14.66 4.88 28.41
CA VAL A 72 15.89 5.62 28.12
C VAL A 72 17.16 4.90 28.59
N GLN A 73 17.03 3.96 29.54
CA GLN A 73 18.14 3.14 30.05
C GLN A 73 18.52 2.00 29.11
N ALA A 74 17.62 1.58 28.22
CA ALA A 74 17.82 0.44 27.33
C ALA A 74 18.63 0.82 26.07
N LEU A 75 19.90 1.18 26.29
CA LEU A 75 20.82 1.52 25.22
C LEU A 75 21.24 0.26 24.44
N LEU A 76 21.42 0.41 23.15
CA LEU A 76 21.96 -0.66 22.29
C LEU A 76 23.40 -0.98 22.71
N ALA A 77 23.68 -2.27 22.92
CA ALA A 77 25.02 -2.73 23.22
C ALA A 77 25.91 -2.66 21.96
N GLU A 78 27.17 -2.21 22.16
CA GLU A 78 28.20 -2.17 21.12
C GLU A 78 27.78 -1.51 19.77
N PRO A 79 27.23 -0.27 19.75
CA PRO A 79 26.85 0.39 18.51
C PRO A 79 27.97 0.43 17.43
N PRO A 80 29.28 0.60 17.78
CA PRO A 80 30.37 0.58 16.81
C PRO A 80 30.51 -0.71 16.02
N ARG A 81 30.20 -1.86 16.64
CA ARG A 81 30.20 -3.17 15.98
C ARG A 81 29.15 -3.22 14.89
N TRP A 82 27.94 -2.75 15.19
CA TRP A 82 26.83 -2.74 14.24
C TRP A 82 27.08 -1.78 13.07
N THR A 83 27.57 -0.57 13.36
CA THR A 83 27.88 0.40 12.32
C THR A 83 28.99 -0.07 11.39
N ALA A 84 30.03 -0.73 11.91
CA ALA A 84 31.09 -1.31 11.10
C ALA A 84 30.58 -2.44 10.19
N ALA A 85 29.69 -3.31 10.72
CA ALA A 85 29.07 -4.37 9.91
C ALA A 85 28.20 -3.80 8.79
N LEU A 86 27.42 -2.74 9.06
CA LEU A 86 26.59 -2.05 8.06
C LEU A 86 27.39 -1.35 7.00
N GLU A 87 28.53 -0.74 7.35
CA GLU A 87 29.44 -0.08 6.39
C GLU A 87 30.18 -1.08 5.49
N ALA A 88 30.42 -2.30 5.99
CA ALA A 88 31.05 -3.36 5.21
C ALA A 88 30.10 -4.06 4.21
N ASP A 89 28.78 -3.96 4.39
CA ASP A 89 27.82 -4.62 3.51
C ASP A 89 27.43 -3.73 2.30
N PRO A 90 27.78 -4.10 1.08
CA PRO A 90 27.49 -3.30 -0.12
C PRO A 90 25.98 -3.20 -0.44
N ARG A 91 25.13 -4.04 0.14
CA ARG A 91 23.67 -4.01 -0.01
C ARG A 91 23.04 -2.91 0.81
N VAL A 92 23.71 -2.45 1.88
CA VAL A 92 23.30 -1.32 2.70
C VAL A 92 23.62 -0.02 1.97
N GLU A 93 22.64 0.85 1.85
CA GLU A 93 22.79 2.18 1.26
C GLU A 93 23.28 3.19 2.29
N SER A 94 22.61 3.23 3.45
CA SER A 94 22.89 4.13 4.54
C SER A 94 22.31 3.61 5.86
N TRP A 95 22.79 4.20 6.95
CA TRP A 95 22.27 3.93 8.29
C TRP A 95 22.30 5.20 9.13
N SER A 96 21.42 5.27 10.15
CA SER A 96 21.43 6.35 11.16
C SER A 96 21.18 5.78 12.55
N ALA A 97 21.99 6.21 13.51
CA ALA A 97 21.81 5.89 14.91
C ALA A 97 20.99 6.99 15.58
N ARG A 98 19.99 6.59 16.34
CA ARG A 98 19.09 7.48 17.09
C ARG A 98 19.15 7.20 18.59
N MET A 99 19.25 8.23 19.38
CA MET A 99 18.89 8.21 20.79
C MET A 99 17.49 8.79 20.92
N VAL A 100 16.56 8.04 21.47
CA VAL A 100 15.15 8.43 21.58
C VAL A 100 14.85 8.77 23.05
N VAL A 101 14.30 9.95 23.28
CA VAL A 101 13.99 10.43 24.61
C VAL A 101 12.58 11.02 24.62
N THR A 102 11.75 10.58 25.57
CA THR A 102 10.46 11.21 25.80
C THR A 102 10.68 12.48 26.65
N ALA A 103 10.11 13.58 26.19
CA ALA A 103 10.34 14.88 26.79
C ALA A 103 9.09 15.77 26.77
N VAL A 104 9.13 16.85 27.49
CA VAL A 104 8.17 17.96 27.39
C VAL A 104 8.89 19.16 26.81
N LEU A 105 8.41 19.64 25.66
CA LEU A 105 8.89 20.87 25.03
C LEU A 105 8.03 22.04 25.50
N GLN A 106 8.67 23.06 26.07
CA GLN A 106 8.00 24.24 26.60
C GLN A 106 8.47 25.51 25.91
N ALA A 107 7.51 26.33 25.49
CA ALA A 107 7.71 27.61 24.83
C ALA A 107 6.83 28.66 25.54
N GLY A 108 7.42 29.48 26.41
CA GLY A 108 6.64 30.42 27.22
C GLY A 108 5.58 29.71 28.09
N ALA A 109 4.30 29.99 27.84
CA ALA A 109 3.18 29.37 28.56
C ALA A 109 2.66 28.07 27.84
N ALA A 110 3.07 27.82 26.62
CA ALA A 110 2.67 26.63 25.88
C ALA A 110 3.63 25.47 26.16
N SER A 111 3.10 24.26 26.24
CA SER A 111 3.90 23.03 26.34
C SER A 111 3.27 21.88 25.58
N SER A 112 4.09 20.98 25.06
CA SER A 112 3.65 19.77 24.38
C SER A 112 4.54 18.58 24.76
N PRO A 113 3.97 17.39 24.98
CA PRO A 113 4.75 16.18 25.07
C PRO A 113 5.33 15.85 23.70
N VAL A 114 6.61 15.51 23.67
CA VAL A 114 7.34 15.24 22.43
C VAL A 114 8.24 14.01 22.56
N GLN A 115 8.51 13.37 21.45
CA GLN A 115 9.55 12.37 21.32
C GLN A 115 10.76 13.03 20.64
N VAL A 116 11.86 13.13 21.39
CA VAL A 116 13.10 13.72 20.87
C VAL A 116 13.95 12.62 20.24
N LEU A 117 14.28 12.81 18.98
CA LEU A 117 15.20 11.97 18.22
C LEU A 117 16.55 12.68 18.16
N ALA A 118 17.46 12.29 19.06
CA ALA A 118 18.83 12.80 18.99
C ALA A 118 19.61 12.00 17.93
N VAL A 119 20.11 12.71 16.91
CA VAL A 119 20.66 12.11 15.68
C VAL A 119 21.90 12.86 15.22
N ASN A 120 22.68 12.19 14.36
CA ASN A 120 23.65 12.88 13.53
C ASN A 120 22.93 13.42 12.27
N PRO A 121 22.87 14.74 12.02
CA PRO A 121 22.08 15.33 10.95
C PRO A 121 22.40 14.78 9.56
N ARG A 122 23.70 14.55 9.28
CA ARG A 122 24.14 14.04 7.97
C ARG A 122 23.73 12.58 7.75
N ARG A 123 23.86 11.74 8.76
CA ARG A 123 23.46 10.32 8.70
C ARG A 123 21.94 10.22 8.62
N GLU A 124 21.21 10.97 9.41
CA GLU A 124 19.76 10.99 9.42
C GLU A 124 19.20 11.38 8.06
N ALA A 125 19.70 12.46 7.46
CA ALA A 125 19.30 12.89 6.13
C ALA A 125 19.63 11.87 5.01
N SER A 126 20.52 10.90 5.23
CA SER A 126 20.79 9.83 4.27
C SER A 126 19.75 8.70 4.34
N VAL A 127 19.09 8.50 5.48
CA VAL A 127 18.10 7.43 5.70
C VAL A 127 16.68 7.96 5.54
N PHE A 128 16.36 9.12 6.14
CA PHE A 128 15.00 9.65 6.23
C PHE A 128 14.83 10.94 5.42
N ARG A 129 13.56 11.22 5.09
CA ARG A 129 13.20 12.38 4.27
C ARG A 129 13.01 13.66 5.10
N ALA A 130 12.48 13.57 6.33
CA ALA A 130 12.15 14.71 7.17
C ALA A 130 13.27 15.77 7.25
N PRO A 131 14.57 15.39 7.41
CA PRO A 131 15.66 16.37 7.36
C PRO A 131 15.87 17.07 6.02
N ARG A 132 15.25 16.58 4.94
CA ARG A 132 15.38 17.14 3.58
C ARG A 132 14.20 18.04 3.20
N THR A 133 13.10 18.02 3.97
CA THR A 133 11.87 18.79 3.72
C THR A 133 11.78 20.02 4.64
N LEU A 134 12.92 20.69 4.83
CA LEU A 134 12.96 21.92 5.63
C LEU A 134 12.17 23.03 4.92
N VAL A 135 11.25 23.65 5.65
CA VAL A 135 10.53 24.86 5.26
C VAL A 135 11.35 26.09 5.60
N GLU A 136 11.94 26.09 6.80
CA GLU A 136 12.77 27.20 7.28
C GLU A 136 14.01 26.68 8.02
N GLY A 137 15.09 27.44 7.98
CA GLY A 137 16.29 27.16 8.76
C GLY A 137 17.18 26.05 8.21
N ARG A 138 17.82 25.31 9.09
CA ARG A 138 18.76 24.23 8.78
C ARG A 138 18.62 23.07 9.74
N PHE A 139 18.77 21.87 9.23
CA PHE A 139 18.98 20.67 10.03
C PHE A 139 20.47 20.64 10.45
N SER A 140 20.76 21.14 11.63
CA SER A 140 22.12 21.45 12.08
C SER A 140 22.50 20.77 13.39
N ASP A 141 23.80 20.81 13.71
CA ASP A 141 24.34 20.32 14.98
C ASP A 141 24.14 21.31 16.16
N GLU A 142 23.40 22.43 15.97
CA GLU A 142 23.31 23.53 16.89
C GLU A 142 21.90 23.94 17.32
N GLY A 143 20.95 23.00 17.38
CA GLY A 143 19.59 23.36 17.81
C GLY A 143 18.57 22.30 17.50
N LEU A 144 17.30 22.57 17.87
CA LEU A 144 16.21 21.66 17.61
C LEU A 144 15.60 21.93 16.24
N THR A 145 15.15 20.86 15.58
CA THR A 145 14.33 20.94 14.38
C THR A 145 12.95 20.35 14.67
N LEU A 146 11.91 21.15 14.44
CA LEU A 146 10.52 20.88 14.80
C LEU A 146 9.69 20.67 13.51
N GLY A 147 8.64 19.85 13.60
CA GLY A 147 7.63 19.84 12.57
C GLY A 147 6.81 21.14 12.55
N GLU A 148 6.35 21.58 11.36
CA GLU A 148 5.60 22.82 11.20
C GLU A 148 4.33 22.83 12.04
N LYS A 149 3.64 21.70 12.16
CA LYS A 149 2.46 21.55 13.00
C LYS A 149 2.76 21.81 14.49
N LEU A 150 3.84 21.24 15.00
CA LEU A 150 4.27 21.44 16.39
C LEU A 150 4.71 22.88 16.63
N ALA A 151 5.48 23.48 15.69
CA ALA A 151 5.91 24.87 15.76
C ALA A 151 4.70 25.82 15.80
N THR A 152 3.70 25.61 14.95
CA THR A 152 2.44 26.36 14.92
C THR A 152 1.65 26.18 16.22
N GLN A 153 1.55 24.96 16.75
CA GLN A 153 0.84 24.66 18.00
C GLN A 153 1.48 25.38 19.22
N LEU A 154 2.81 25.46 19.26
CA LEU A 154 3.55 26.13 20.33
C LEU A 154 3.71 27.63 20.09
N GLY A 155 3.38 28.12 18.88
CA GLY A 155 3.57 29.54 18.53
C GLY A 155 5.02 29.96 18.46
N VAL A 156 5.91 29.09 17.97
CA VAL A 156 7.37 29.31 17.89
C VAL A 156 7.87 29.20 16.45
N GLY A 157 8.97 29.87 16.18
CA GLY A 157 9.64 29.87 14.88
C GLY A 157 11.16 29.79 14.97
N LEU A 158 11.82 29.97 13.84
CA LEU A 158 13.27 29.92 13.72
C LEU A 158 13.93 30.93 14.68
N GLY A 159 14.91 30.45 15.46
CA GLY A 159 15.68 31.27 16.42
C GLY A 159 15.03 31.45 17.76
N ASP A 160 13.80 31.03 17.99
CA ASP A 160 13.15 31.08 19.30
C ASP A 160 13.79 30.11 20.29
N ARG A 161 13.65 30.45 21.57
CA ARG A 161 14.17 29.66 22.67
C ARG A 161 13.10 28.79 23.27
N VAL A 162 13.39 27.49 23.39
CA VAL A 162 12.51 26.51 24.00
C VAL A 162 13.23 25.72 25.08
N VAL A 163 12.49 25.28 26.07
CA VAL A 163 13.02 24.45 27.16
C VAL A 163 12.57 23.01 26.93
N LEU A 164 13.53 22.10 26.87
CA LEU A 164 13.30 20.67 26.79
C LEU A 164 13.50 20.05 28.16
N THR A 165 12.45 19.45 28.73
CA THR A 165 12.49 18.75 30.02
C THR A 165 12.36 17.25 29.76
N PHE A 166 13.35 16.49 30.21
CA PHE A 166 13.45 15.03 29.96
C PHE A 166 14.08 14.33 31.18
N GLN A 167 14.03 13.00 31.16
CA GLN A 167 14.65 12.15 32.16
C GLN A 167 15.93 11.52 31.61
N ASP A 168 16.99 11.51 32.38
CA ASP A 168 18.26 10.88 32.06
C ASP A 168 18.24 9.36 32.35
N VAL A 169 19.31 8.64 31.99
CA VAL A 169 19.46 7.19 32.25
C VAL A 169 19.48 6.80 33.72
N ARG A 170 19.62 7.77 34.69
CA ARG A 170 19.58 7.51 36.10
C ARG A 170 18.21 7.77 36.72
N GLY A 171 17.31 8.34 35.94
CA GLY A 171 15.96 8.71 36.36
C GLY A 171 15.86 10.15 36.85
N ASP A 172 16.94 10.95 36.78
CA ASP A 172 16.94 12.34 37.14
C ASP A 172 16.30 13.21 36.07
N VAL A 173 15.55 14.25 36.47
CA VAL A 173 14.88 15.17 35.55
C VAL A 173 15.79 16.32 35.22
N HIS A 174 16.06 16.53 33.94
CA HIS A 174 16.86 17.64 33.43
C HIS A 174 16.02 18.59 32.60
N SER A 175 16.41 19.86 32.59
CA SER A 175 15.79 20.89 31.73
C SER A 175 16.89 21.68 31.03
N SER A 176 16.89 21.64 29.72
CA SER A 176 17.91 22.29 28.90
C SER A 176 17.29 23.26 27.91
N LEU A 177 17.97 24.39 27.72
CA LEU A 177 17.55 25.44 26.81
C LEU A 177 18.13 25.19 25.41
N PHE A 178 17.26 25.15 24.43
CA PHE A 178 17.65 25.01 23.03
C PHE A 178 17.11 26.14 22.17
N LEU A 179 17.78 26.39 21.03
CA LEU A 179 17.29 27.25 19.97
C LEU A 179 16.63 26.40 18.88
N ILE A 180 15.60 26.95 18.27
CA ILE A 180 15.02 26.32 17.07
C ILE A 180 15.90 26.65 15.85
N SER A 181 16.54 25.63 15.28
CA SER A 181 17.44 25.77 14.13
C SER A 181 16.77 25.49 12.78
N GLY A 182 15.61 24.83 12.80
CA GLY A 182 14.87 24.52 11.57
C GLY A 182 13.43 24.09 11.85
N VAL A 183 12.60 24.25 10.83
CA VAL A 183 11.22 23.75 10.77
C VAL A 183 11.11 22.90 9.53
N TYR A 184 10.59 21.68 9.66
CA TYR A 184 10.38 20.77 8.55
C TYR A 184 8.90 20.51 8.31
N ASP A 185 8.55 20.29 7.03
CA ASP A 185 7.24 19.84 6.60
C ASP A 185 7.29 18.30 6.42
N GLY A 186 6.64 17.59 7.30
CA GLY A 186 6.53 16.13 7.23
C GLY A 186 5.30 15.73 6.44
N VAL A 187 5.42 14.71 5.62
CA VAL A 187 4.26 14.17 4.87
C VAL A 187 3.24 13.49 5.78
N SER A 188 3.62 13.15 7.01
CA SER A 188 2.75 12.49 7.97
C SER A 188 2.45 13.36 9.18
N ASN A 189 1.26 13.88 9.26
CA ASN A 189 0.74 14.64 10.41
C ASN A 189 0.84 13.91 11.76
N LEU A 190 0.93 12.57 11.74
CA LEU A 190 1.06 11.75 12.96
C LEU A 190 2.42 11.91 13.62
N VAL A 191 3.45 12.10 12.82
CA VAL A 191 4.85 12.20 13.29
C VAL A 191 5.24 13.65 13.56
N GLU A 192 4.78 14.54 12.71
CA GLU A 192 5.12 15.96 12.68
C GLU A 192 4.69 16.73 13.95
N GLY A 193 3.56 16.34 14.54
CA GLY A 193 3.04 16.94 15.77
C GLY A 193 3.73 16.49 17.06
N VAL A 194 4.59 15.46 17.02
CA VAL A 194 5.14 14.80 18.21
C VAL A 194 6.66 14.68 18.17
N GLN A 195 7.27 14.55 16.99
CA GLN A 195 8.72 14.32 16.87
C GLN A 195 9.50 15.62 16.76
N VAL A 196 10.60 15.66 17.52
CA VAL A 196 11.59 16.75 17.53
C VAL A 196 12.95 16.16 17.28
N TYR A 197 13.68 16.72 16.33
CA TYR A 197 15.07 16.32 16.10
C TYR A 197 16.01 17.19 16.93
N ALA A 198 16.97 16.55 17.61
CA ALA A 198 18.04 17.19 18.35
C ALA A 198 19.41 16.70 17.84
N PRO A 199 20.46 17.52 17.95
CA PRO A 199 21.82 17.04 17.69
C PRO A 199 22.23 16.00 18.72
N LEU A 200 22.67 14.82 18.28
CA LEU A 200 23.14 13.77 19.18
C LEU A 200 24.30 14.24 20.07
N ALA A 201 25.22 15.03 19.49
CA ALA A 201 26.37 15.56 20.22
C ALA A 201 25.99 16.52 21.35
N ALA A 202 24.86 17.23 21.24
CA ALA A 202 24.36 18.14 22.28
C ALA A 202 23.55 17.42 23.36
N LEU A 203 22.66 16.50 22.98
CA LEU A 203 21.73 15.87 23.90
C LEU A 203 22.32 14.64 24.62
N ALA A 204 23.15 13.83 23.94
CA ALA A 204 23.68 12.61 24.52
C ALA A 204 24.48 12.79 25.83
N PRO A 205 25.33 13.81 25.99
CA PRO A 205 26.00 14.03 27.27
C PRO A 205 25.05 14.30 28.43
N GLU A 206 23.94 14.99 28.17
CA GLU A 206 22.95 15.33 29.22
C GLU A 206 22.10 14.11 29.58
N VAL A 207 21.78 13.25 28.62
CA VAL A 207 21.01 12.01 28.85
C VAL A 207 21.85 10.94 29.53
N LEU A 208 23.13 10.82 29.16
CA LEU A 208 24.03 9.79 29.71
C LEU A 208 24.69 10.18 31.00
N GLY A 209 24.81 11.50 31.29
CA GLY A 209 25.57 12.00 32.42
C GLY A 209 27.05 11.61 32.34
N ASP A 210 27.73 11.58 33.51
CA ASP A 210 29.17 11.25 33.59
C ASP A 210 29.52 9.76 33.33
N THR A 211 28.55 8.96 32.87
CA THR A 211 28.74 7.51 32.66
C THR A 211 29.45 7.16 31.33
N THR A 212 30.00 8.15 30.64
CA THR A 212 30.59 7.98 29.31
C THR A 212 31.97 7.32 29.35
N GLN A 213 32.01 5.98 29.43
CA GLN A 213 33.21 5.22 29.02
C GLN A 213 33.27 5.04 27.49
N SER A 214 32.19 5.26 26.78
CA SER A 214 32.11 5.28 25.28
C SER A 214 31.73 6.70 24.89
N GLY A 215 32.51 7.34 24.03
CA GLY A 215 32.26 8.72 23.64
C GLY A 215 30.81 8.96 23.22
N PRO A 216 30.22 10.12 23.51
CA PRO A 216 28.79 10.45 23.35
C PRO A 216 28.29 10.29 21.88
N ALA A 217 29.22 10.27 20.94
CA ALA A 217 28.90 10.16 19.49
C ALA A 217 28.36 8.80 19.06
N LEU A 218 28.41 7.76 19.89
CA LEU A 218 28.05 6.38 19.54
C LEU A 218 26.97 5.75 20.43
N ALA A 219 26.44 6.48 21.44
CA ALA A 219 25.34 5.97 22.24
C ALA A 219 24.02 6.09 21.47
N ALA A 220 23.30 5.00 21.33
CA ALA A 220 22.03 4.96 20.61
C ALA A 220 21.09 3.91 21.21
N HIS A 221 19.80 4.14 21.13
CA HIS A 221 18.78 3.13 21.42
C HIS A 221 18.51 2.27 20.19
N GLN A 222 18.60 2.85 19.00
CA GLN A 222 18.25 2.19 17.75
C GLN A 222 19.15 2.67 16.59
N ILE A 223 19.39 1.74 15.66
CA ILE A 223 20.05 2.04 14.39
C ILE A 223 19.09 1.67 13.27
N HIS A 224 18.68 2.68 12.49
CA HIS A 224 17.85 2.47 11.32
C HIS A 224 18.72 2.21 10.08
N ILE A 225 18.25 1.33 9.22
CA ILE A 225 18.99 0.85 8.05
C ILE A 225 18.16 1.14 6.80
N ARG A 226 18.83 1.65 5.76
CA ARG A 226 18.31 1.75 4.40
C ARG A 226 19.10 0.82 3.49
N VAL A 227 18.43 -0.09 2.82
CA VAL A 227 19.04 -0.98 1.81
C VAL A 227 18.83 -0.41 0.41
N ARG A 228 19.74 -0.72 -0.53
CA ARG A 228 19.65 -0.28 -1.93
C ARG A 228 18.47 -0.92 -2.67
N ASN A 229 18.17 -2.18 -2.37
CA ASN A 229 17.05 -2.92 -2.93
C ASN A 229 16.31 -3.62 -1.80
N LEU A 230 14.99 -3.36 -1.69
CA LEU A 230 14.12 -3.99 -0.68
C LEU A 230 14.07 -5.52 -0.81
N ASP A 231 14.29 -6.08 -2.01
CA ASP A 231 14.34 -7.54 -2.22
C ASP A 231 15.53 -8.20 -1.48
N SER A 232 16.58 -7.43 -1.19
CA SER A 232 17.75 -7.92 -0.43
C SER A 232 17.60 -7.78 1.08
N LEU A 233 16.51 -7.15 1.57
CA LEU A 233 16.33 -6.81 2.98
C LEU A 233 16.38 -8.05 3.88
N ASP A 234 15.62 -9.08 3.54
CA ASP A 234 15.51 -10.29 4.35
C ASP A 234 16.87 -11.02 4.47
N ALA A 235 17.66 -11.00 3.39
CA ALA A 235 19.01 -11.56 3.39
C ALA A 235 19.98 -10.74 4.27
N VAL A 236 19.93 -9.40 4.18
CA VAL A 236 20.74 -8.51 5.03
C VAL A 236 20.40 -8.72 6.51
N VAL A 237 19.09 -8.77 6.84
CA VAL A 237 18.64 -8.99 8.22
C VAL A 237 19.04 -10.38 8.73
N ALA A 238 18.97 -11.42 7.90
CA ALA A 238 19.41 -12.79 8.27
C ALA A 238 20.92 -12.83 8.58
N ASP A 239 21.74 -12.17 7.74
CA ASP A 239 23.18 -12.09 7.95
C ASP A 239 23.53 -11.32 9.24
N LEU A 240 22.85 -10.20 9.50
CA LEU A 240 23.02 -9.45 10.74
C LEU A 240 22.59 -10.27 11.97
N LYS A 241 21.45 -10.99 11.91
CA LYS A 241 21.00 -11.89 12.98
C LYS A 241 21.99 -13.01 13.25
N SER A 242 22.61 -13.57 12.22
CA SER A 242 23.65 -14.60 12.38
C SER A 242 24.92 -14.08 13.06
N GLY A 243 25.26 -12.82 12.84
CA GLY A 243 26.38 -12.12 13.45
C GLY A 243 26.10 -11.57 14.85
N ALA A 244 24.83 -11.50 15.28
CA ALA A 244 24.42 -10.84 16.54
C ALA A 244 24.92 -11.57 17.80
N GLY A 245 25.17 -12.87 17.73
CA GLY A 245 25.53 -13.66 18.91
C GLY A 245 24.37 -13.79 19.92
N GLN A 246 24.67 -14.06 21.20
CA GLN A 246 23.66 -14.19 22.27
C GLN A 246 23.38 -12.85 22.99
N GLY A 247 23.44 -11.71 22.28
CA GLY A 247 23.16 -10.40 22.86
C GLY A 247 21.66 -10.05 22.91
N SER A 248 21.30 -8.98 23.66
CA SER A 248 19.93 -8.42 23.75
C SER A 248 19.47 -7.68 22.48
N ALA A 249 20.35 -7.56 21.48
CA ALA A 249 20.03 -6.82 20.26
C ALA A 249 18.97 -7.54 19.44
N SER A 250 17.87 -6.85 19.15
CA SER A 250 16.78 -7.27 18.27
C SER A 250 16.93 -6.60 16.93
N ILE A 251 16.93 -7.40 15.85
CA ILE A 251 17.01 -6.89 14.48
C ILE A 251 15.69 -7.20 13.79
N ARG A 252 15.00 -6.15 13.35
CA ARG A 252 13.64 -6.24 12.80
C ARG A 252 13.54 -5.59 11.44
N THR A 253 12.75 -6.19 10.57
CA THR A 253 12.33 -5.58 9.31
C THR A 253 11.21 -4.57 9.55
N TRP A 254 10.95 -3.69 8.61
CA TRP A 254 9.83 -2.75 8.68
C TRP A 254 8.47 -3.42 8.94
N ARG A 255 8.26 -4.65 8.43
CA ARG A 255 7.04 -5.43 8.68
C ARG A 255 6.87 -5.84 10.14
N GLU A 256 8.00 -6.06 10.82
CA GLU A 256 8.02 -6.40 12.24
C GLU A 256 7.96 -5.15 13.14
N ILE A 257 8.42 -3.99 12.63
CA ILE A 257 8.38 -2.70 13.33
C ILE A 257 6.96 -2.11 13.27
N SER A 258 6.36 -2.11 12.08
CA SER A 258 5.02 -1.59 11.81
C SER A 258 4.15 -2.68 11.18
N PRO A 259 3.62 -3.61 11.98
CA PRO A 259 2.78 -4.71 11.48
C PRO A 259 1.52 -4.22 10.76
N ASP A 260 0.99 -3.07 11.15
CA ASP A 260 -0.15 -2.40 10.52
C ASP A 260 0.09 -2.06 9.04
N LEU A 261 1.32 -1.73 8.66
CA LEU A 261 1.69 -1.51 7.26
C LEU A 261 1.69 -2.85 6.48
N GLY A 262 2.15 -3.93 7.10
CA GLY A 262 2.14 -5.26 6.49
C GLY A 262 0.73 -5.86 6.38
N TYR A 263 -0.09 -5.74 7.43
CA TYR A 263 -1.49 -6.17 7.41
C TYR A 263 -2.34 -5.40 6.42
N ALA A 264 -2.06 -4.12 6.20
CA ALA A 264 -2.77 -3.31 5.22
C ALA A 264 -2.66 -3.90 3.81
N ASP A 265 -1.52 -4.46 3.43
CA ASP A 265 -1.33 -5.15 2.15
C ASP A 265 -2.26 -6.37 1.99
N GLU A 266 -2.32 -7.24 3.01
CA GLU A 266 -3.13 -8.46 2.97
C GLU A 266 -4.64 -8.15 3.02
N VAL A 267 -5.05 -7.27 3.92
CA VAL A 267 -6.47 -6.88 4.08
C VAL A 267 -6.96 -6.13 2.85
N LEU A 268 -6.12 -5.27 2.26
CA LEU A 268 -6.43 -4.56 1.03
C LEU A 268 -6.66 -5.54 -0.12
N ALA A 269 -5.76 -6.50 -0.33
CA ALA A 269 -5.89 -7.48 -1.39
C ALA A 269 -7.18 -8.30 -1.27
N GLN A 270 -7.52 -8.77 -0.06
CA GLN A 270 -8.76 -9.51 0.21
C GLN A 270 -10.00 -8.64 0.00
N SER A 271 -9.98 -7.40 0.48
CA SER A 271 -11.08 -6.44 0.32
C SER A 271 -11.34 -6.12 -1.14
N LEU A 272 -10.28 -5.91 -1.92
CA LEU A 272 -10.37 -5.62 -3.34
C LEU A 272 -10.93 -6.80 -4.14
N LEU A 273 -10.56 -8.04 -3.82
CA LEU A 273 -11.16 -9.23 -4.41
C LEU A 273 -12.66 -9.32 -4.10
N LEU A 274 -13.07 -8.97 -2.88
CA LEU A 274 -14.49 -8.92 -2.51
C LEU A 274 -15.24 -7.84 -3.30
N PHE A 275 -14.71 -6.62 -3.39
CA PHE A 275 -15.30 -5.55 -4.20
C PHE A 275 -15.38 -5.93 -5.68
N MET A 276 -14.33 -6.55 -6.21
CA MET A 276 -14.33 -7.09 -7.56
C MET A 276 -15.45 -8.12 -7.75
N ALA A 277 -15.62 -9.06 -6.81
CA ALA A 277 -16.70 -10.04 -6.88
C ALA A 277 -18.07 -9.37 -6.90
N VAL A 278 -18.30 -8.32 -6.12
CA VAL A 278 -19.55 -7.55 -6.10
C VAL A 278 -19.80 -6.86 -7.46
N ILE A 279 -18.80 -6.19 -8.03
CA ILE A 279 -18.90 -5.53 -9.33
C ILE A 279 -19.23 -6.55 -10.44
N LEU A 280 -18.49 -7.65 -10.45
CA LEU A 280 -18.70 -8.71 -11.43
C LEU A 280 -20.06 -9.41 -11.24
N PHE A 281 -20.51 -9.56 -10.01
CA PHE A 281 -21.85 -10.10 -9.72
C PHE A 281 -22.95 -9.17 -10.24
N ALA A 282 -22.84 -7.86 -10.03
CA ALA A 282 -23.75 -6.88 -10.61
C ALA A 282 -23.76 -6.96 -12.15
N MET A 283 -22.59 -7.11 -12.77
CA MET A 283 -22.45 -7.29 -14.22
C MET A 283 -23.11 -8.60 -14.71
N ALA A 284 -23.06 -9.67 -13.91
CA ALA A 284 -23.70 -10.93 -14.23
C ALA A 284 -25.21 -10.79 -14.43
N PHE A 285 -25.89 -9.90 -13.69
CA PHE A 285 -27.30 -9.58 -13.91
C PHE A 285 -27.55 -8.93 -15.27
N GLY A 286 -26.68 -8.03 -15.71
CA GLY A 286 -26.72 -7.42 -17.03
C GLY A 286 -26.63 -8.46 -18.15
N ILE A 287 -25.66 -9.38 -18.01
CA ILE A 287 -25.48 -10.51 -18.96
C ILE A 287 -26.70 -11.40 -18.95
N LEU A 288 -27.19 -11.78 -17.78
CA LEU A 288 -28.37 -12.63 -17.60
C LEU A 288 -29.59 -12.00 -18.29
N ASN A 289 -29.87 -10.72 -18.07
CA ASN A 289 -31.00 -10.03 -18.69
C ASN A 289 -30.87 -9.97 -20.22
N THR A 290 -29.69 -9.63 -20.74
CA THR A 290 -29.43 -9.58 -22.18
C THR A 290 -29.57 -10.94 -22.86
N MET A 291 -29.04 -12.00 -22.21
CA MET A 291 -29.14 -13.38 -22.73
C MET A 291 -30.56 -13.90 -22.65
N LEU A 292 -31.31 -13.53 -21.62
CA LEU A 292 -32.71 -13.89 -21.44
C LEU A 292 -33.57 -13.32 -22.59
N MET A 293 -33.35 -12.03 -22.90
CA MET A 293 -34.02 -11.38 -24.03
C MET A 293 -33.63 -12.03 -25.36
N ALA A 294 -32.35 -12.33 -25.57
CA ALA A 294 -31.86 -13.00 -26.75
C ALA A 294 -32.54 -14.37 -26.99
N ILE A 295 -32.76 -15.16 -25.93
CA ILE A 295 -33.46 -16.45 -26.02
C ILE A 295 -34.93 -16.26 -26.31
N LEU A 296 -35.61 -15.30 -25.66
CA LEU A 296 -37.04 -15.03 -25.87
C LEU A 296 -37.32 -14.63 -27.34
N GLU A 297 -36.47 -13.79 -27.92
CA GLU A 297 -36.63 -13.38 -29.33
C GLU A 297 -36.35 -14.54 -30.35
N ARG A 298 -35.55 -15.54 -29.96
CA ARG A 298 -35.16 -16.67 -30.79
C ARG A 298 -35.91 -17.96 -30.42
N THR A 299 -37.03 -17.85 -29.69
CA THR A 299 -37.83 -19.03 -29.25
C THR A 299 -38.28 -19.86 -30.43
N ARG A 300 -38.70 -19.20 -31.53
CA ARG A 300 -39.13 -19.89 -32.79
C ARG A 300 -37.99 -20.66 -33.43
N GLU A 301 -36.78 -20.10 -33.51
CA GLU A 301 -35.60 -20.76 -34.05
C GLU A 301 -35.21 -21.99 -33.24
N LEU A 302 -35.18 -21.81 -31.88
CA LEU A 302 -34.85 -22.90 -30.95
C LEU A 302 -35.92 -24.00 -30.96
N GLY A 303 -37.22 -23.65 -31.12
CA GLY A 303 -38.33 -24.57 -31.30
C GLY A 303 -38.17 -25.39 -32.60
N MET A 304 -37.82 -24.74 -33.70
CA MET A 304 -37.57 -25.38 -34.98
C MET A 304 -36.41 -26.38 -34.93
N LEU A 305 -35.28 -25.99 -34.28
CA LEU A 305 -34.12 -26.88 -34.06
C LEU A 305 -34.51 -28.13 -33.26
N MET A 306 -35.39 -28.00 -32.27
CA MET A 306 -35.91 -29.15 -31.52
C MET A 306 -36.86 -30.00 -32.34
N ALA A 307 -37.67 -29.42 -33.19
CA ALA A 307 -38.57 -30.15 -34.10
C ALA A 307 -37.80 -30.97 -35.16
N VAL A 308 -36.64 -30.49 -35.63
CA VAL A 308 -35.73 -31.19 -36.55
C VAL A 308 -34.87 -32.26 -35.84
N GLY A 309 -35.04 -32.44 -34.50
CA GLY A 309 -34.40 -33.52 -33.74
C GLY A 309 -33.24 -33.11 -32.84
N MET A 310 -33.03 -31.82 -32.62
CA MET A 310 -32.04 -31.37 -31.62
C MET A 310 -32.57 -31.67 -30.22
N THR A 311 -31.81 -32.43 -29.43
CA THR A 311 -32.20 -32.72 -28.03
C THR A 311 -32.11 -31.48 -27.15
N ARG A 312 -32.97 -31.40 -26.14
CA ARG A 312 -32.97 -30.30 -25.14
C ARG A 312 -31.60 -30.07 -24.54
N ARG A 313 -30.82 -31.13 -24.25
CA ARG A 313 -29.45 -31.01 -23.74
C ARG A 313 -28.49 -30.31 -24.72
N LYS A 314 -28.68 -30.51 -26.02
CA LYS A 314 -27.87 -29.82 -27.06
C LYS A 314 -28.20 -28.32 -27.11
N VAL A 315 -29.49 -27.95 -27.00
CA VAL A 315 -29.93 -26.55 -26.92
C VAL A 315 -29.36 -25.87 -25.69
N PHE A 316 -29.43 -26.52 -24.52
CA PHE A 316 -28.80 -26.02 -23.29
C PHE A 316 -27.30 -25.72 -23.48
N ARG A 317 -26.54 -26.70 -23.99
CA ARG A 317 -25.12 -26.55 -24.26
C ARG A 317 -24.83 -25.45 -25.29
N LEU A 318 -25.68 -25.25 -26.28
CA LEU A 318 -25.55 -24.19 -27.26
C LEU A 318 -25.60 -22.82 -26.60
N VAL A 319 -26.59 -22.58 -25.76
CA VAL A 319 -26.73 -21.30 -25.01
C VAL A 319 -25.54 -21.07 -24.05
N VAL A 320 -25.11 -22.10 -23.33
CA VAL A 320 -23.95 -22.01 -22.43
C VAL A 320 -22.67 -21.65 -23.23
N TRP A 321 -22.43 -22.32 -24.37
CA TRP A 321 -21.29 -22.00 -25.23
C TRP A 321 -21.35 -20.59 -25.80
N GLU A 322 -22.53 -20.11 -26.18
CA GLU A 322 -22.73 -18.74 -26.67
C GLU A 322 -22.32 -17.71 -25.61
N THR A 323 -22.77 -17.87 -24.36
CA THR A 323 -22.40 -16.98 -23.27
C THR A 323 -20.89 -17.06 -22.93
N LEU A 324 -20.34 -18.28 -22.90
CA LEU A 324 -18.90 -18.47 -22.63
C LEU A 324 -18.03 -17.83 -23.72
N LEU A 325 -18.40 -17.96 -24.98
CA LEU A 325 -17.65 -17.35 -26.08
C LEU A 325 -17.70 -15.83 -26.04
N LEU A 326 -18.84 -15.25 -25.66
CA LEU A 326 -18.96 -13.80 -25.40
C LEU A 326 -18.07 -13.35 -24.25
N SER A 327 -18.01 -14.13 -23.15
CA SER A 327 -17.14 -13.87 -22.02
C SER A 327 -15.66 -13.93 -22.42
N PHE A 328 -15.28 -14.96 -23.17
CA PHE A 328 -13.91 -15.12 -23.67
C PHE A 328 -13.52 -14.05 -24.70
N ALA A 329 -14.46 -13.43 -25.39
CA ALA A 329 -14.18 -12.32 -26.30
C ALA A 329 -14.03 -10.99 -25.55
N GLY A 330 -14.85 -10.73 -24.52
CA GLY A 330 -14.80 -9.49 -23.73
C GLY A 330 -13.62 -9.42 -22.76
N MET A 331 -13.25 -10.56 -22.16
CA MET A 331 -12.19 -10.61 -21.15
C MET A 331 -10.82 -10.14 -21.67
N PRO A 332 -10.26 -10.62 -22.81
CA PRO A 332 -8.98 -10.14 -23.31
C PRO A 332 -9.00 -8.65 -23.64
N ALA A 333 -10.12 -8.14 -24.16
CA ALA A 333 -10.28 -6.71 -24.43
C ALA A 333 -10.22 -5.88 -23.14
N GLY A 334 -10.91 -6.33 -22.08
CA GLY A 334 -10.86 -5.69 -20.76
C GLY A 334 -9.49 -5.76 -20.11
N LEU A 335 -8.80 -6.91 -20.18
CA LEU A 335 -7.44 -7.08 -19.69
C LEU A 335 -6.46 -6.14 -20.41
N LEU A 336 -6.56 -6.06 -21.73
CA LEU A 336 -5.72 -5.18 -22.55
C LEU A 336 -5.95 -3.70 -22.21
N LEU A 337 -7.21 -3.28 -22.17
CA LEU A 337 -7.57 -1.91 -21.79
C LEU A 337 -7.08 -1.56 -20.39
N GLY A 338 -7.27 -2.44 -19.40
CA GLY A 338 -6.81 -2.27 -18.05
C GLY A 338 -5.30 -2.15 -17.97
N HIS A 339 -4.58 -3.05 -18.63
CA HIS A 339 -3.12 -3.01 -18.68
C HIS A 339 -2.59 -1.73 -19.34
N LEU A 340 -3.16 -1.31 -20.47
CA LEU A 340 -2.75 -0.08 -21.14
C LEU A 340 -3.05 1.16 -20.30
N THR A 341 -4.22 1.22 -19.67
CA THR A 341 -4.57 2.33 -18.78
C THR A 341 -3.60 2.44 -17.63
N ILE A 342 -3.27 1.33 -16.95
CA ILE A 342 -2.29 1.33 -15.85
C ILE A 342 -0.89 1.69 -16.37
N ALA A 343 -0.47 1.16 -17.53
CA ALA A 343 0.83 1.46 -18.11
C ALA A 343 1.02 2.97 -18.43
N VAL A 344 -0.05 3.65 -18.81
CA VAL A 344 -0.05 5.10 -19.01
C VAL A 344 -0.09 5.83 -17.67
N THR A 345 -1.08 5.53 -16.81
CA THR A 345 -1.31 6.27 -15.56
C THR A 345 -0.22 6.02 -14.50
N SER A 346 0.49 4.89 -14.56
CA SER A 346 1.67 4.65 -13.71
C SER A 346 2.85 5.58 -14.01
N ARG A 347 2.88 6.20 -15.19
CA ARG A 347 3.92 7.16 -15.58
C ARG A 347 3.48 8.62 -15.41
N THR A 348 2.22 8.91 -15.74
CA THR A 348 1.68 10.27 -15.69
C THR A 348 1.20 10.66 -14.30
N GLY A 349 0.84 9.68 -13.46
CA GLY A 349 0.13 9.90 -12.22
C GLY A 349 -1.34 10.29 -12.47
N ILE A 350 -2.12 10.22 -11.42
CA ILE A 350 -3.49 10.74 -11.35
C ILE A 350 -3.54 11.72 -10.20
N THR A 351 -3.68 13.01 -10.50
CA THR A 351 -3.77 14.06 -9.49
C THR A 351 -5.21 14.20 -9.04
N LEU A 352 -5.43 14.11 -7.75
CA LEU A 352 -6.75 14.25 -7.11
C LEU A 352 -6.89 15.68 -6.56
N GLU A 353 -7.04 16.66 -7.45
CA GLU A 353 -7.23 18.06 -7.08
C GLU A 353 -8.48 18.24 -6.18
N GLY A 354 -8.33 18.97 -5.08
CA GLY A 354 -9.39 19.22 -4.10
C GLY A 354 -9.50 18.18 -2.97
N TYR A 355 -8.71 17.13 -2.99
CA TYR A 355 -8.62 16.15 -1.89
C TYR A 355 -7.28 16.24 -1.15
N ASP A 356 -6.47 17.26 -1.43
CA ASP A 356 -5.09 17.41 -0.93
C ASP A 356 -5.03 17.31 0.60
N GLN A 357 -5.84 18.08 1.32
CA GLN A 357 -5.87 18.07 2.80
C GLN A 357 -6.22 16.67 3.37
N GLY A 358 -7.19 15.99 2.77
CA GLY A 358 -7.57 14.66 3.24
C GLY A 358 -6.51 13.59 2.94
N LEU A 359 -5.79 13.71 1.85
CA LEU A 359 -4.70 12.77 1.49
C LEU A 359 -3.46 13.01 2.36
N GLU A 360 -3.13 14.27 2.64
CA GLU A 360 -2.02 14.65 3.53
C GLU A 360 -2.22 14.16 4.97
N GLU A 361 -3.46 14.14 5.48
CA GLU A 361 -3.78 13.55 6.80
C GLU A 361 -3.40 12.06 6.87
N PHE A 362 -3.45 11.36 5.74
CA PHE A 362 -3.03 9.95 5.65
C PHE A 362 -1.58 9.77 5.18
N GLY A 363 -0.81 10.84 5.07
CA GLY A 363 0.57 10.81 4.58
C GLY A 363 0.71 10.48 3.10
N LEU A 364 -0.32 10.78 2.29
CA LEU A 364 -0.34 10.51 0.85
C LEU A 364 -0.13 11.81 0.06
N GLN A 365 0.59 11.71 -1.04
CA GLN A 365 0.70 12.79 -1.99
C GLN A 365 -0.59 12.93 -2.81
N SER A 366 -0.91 14.14 -3.27
CA SER A 366 -2.07 14.42 -4.12
C SER A 366 -2.01 13.71 -5.49
N THR A 367 -0.83 13.27 -5.92
CA THR A 367 -0.65 12.49 -7.15
C THR A 367 -0.40 11.03 -6.84
N ILE A 368 -1.33 10.16 -7.28
CA ILE A 368 -1.27 8.72 -7.10
C ILE A 368 -0.81 8.06 -8.41
N TYR A 369 0.14 7.15 -8.30
CA TYR A 369 0.67 6.36 -9.41
C TYR A 369 0.12 4.93 -9.32
N PRO A 370 -0.85 4.54 -10.17
CA PRO A 370 -1.38 3.17 -10.17
C PRO A 370 -0.28 2.14 -10.42
N ALA A 371 -0.30 1.05 -9.67
CA ALA A 371 0.69 0.00 -9.79
C ALA A 371 0.24 -1.10 -10.75
N SER A 372 1.18 -1.67 -11.52
CA SER A 372 0.90 -2.87 -12.29
C SER A 372 0.74 -4.07 -11.37
N VAL A 373 -0.31 -4.87 -11.60
CA VAL A 373 -0.72 -5.99 -10.74
C VAL A 373 -1.00 -7.25 -11.58
N PRO A 374 -0.01 -7.76 -12.33
CA PRO A 374 -0.18 -8.89 -13.23
C PRO A 374 -0.62 -10.17 -12.50
N GLU A 375 -0.28 -10.32 -11.23
CA GLU A 375 -0.68 -11.43 -10.35
C GLU A 375 -2.20 -11.58 -10.21
N TYR A 376 -2.97 -10.51 -10.38
CA TYR A 376 -4.43 -10.53 -10.30
C TYR A 376 -5.12 -10.79 -11.63
N TYR A 377 -4.41 -10.79 -12.76
CA TYR A 377 -5.02 -11.00 -14.09
C TYR A 377 -5.64 -12.39 -14.23
N LEU A 378 -4.94 -13.43 -13.76
CA LEU A 378 -5.44 -14.80 -13.80
C LEU A 378 -6.64 -15.02 -12.85
N PRO A 379 -6.61 -14.60 -11.58
CA PRO A 379 -7.78 -14.64 -10.68
C PRO A 379 -9.00 -13.92 -11.27
N ILE A 380 -8.83 -12.73 -11.83
CA ILE A 380 -9.90 -11.96 -12.47
C ILE A 380 -10.47 -12.71 -13.67
N ALA A 381 -9.60 -13.25 -14.52
CA ALA A 381 -10.01 -14.04 -15.68
C ALA A 381 -10.84 -15.27 -15.29
N LEU A 382 -10.40 -15.99 -14.26
CA LEU A 382 -11.14 -17.16 -13.72
C LEU A 382 -12.49 -16.75 -13.13
N LEU A 383 -12.54 -15.65 -12.41
CA LEU A 383 -13.76 -15.13 -11.80
C LEU A 383 -14.77 -14.71 -12.88
N VAL A 384 -14.32 -14.01 -13.93
CA VAL A 384 -15.17 -13.64 -15.08
C VAL A 384 -15.68 -14.86 -15.83
N ALA A 385 -14.84 -15.87 -16.09
CA ALA A 385 -15.25 -17.12 -16.72
C ALA A 385 -16.32 -17.86 -15.87
N LEU A 386 -16.11 -17.92 -14.56
CA LEU A 386 -17.06 -18.52 -13.63
C LEU A 386 -18.42 -17.80 -13.64
N LEU A 387 -18.39 -16.47 -13.59
CA LEU A 387 -19.61 -15.65 -13.62
C LEU A 387 -20.34 -15.75 -14.96
N GLY A 388 -19.61 -15.79 -16.09
CA GLY A 388 -20.18 -16.07 -17.39
C GLY A 388 -20.90 -17.41 -17.43
N LEU A 389 -20.28 -18.44 -16.84
CA LEU A 389 -20.91 -19.77 -16.71
C LEU A 389 -22.18 -19.72 -15.86
N LEU A 390 -22.12 -19.13 -14.66
CA LEU A 390 -23.25 -19.03 -13.74
C LEU A 390 -24.40 -18.23 -14.34
N SER A 391 -24.11 -17.08 -14.98
CA SER A 391 -25.10 -16.24 -15.65
C SER A 391 -25.79 -16.93 -16.81
N SER A 392 -25.12 -17.89 -17.47
CA SER A 392 -25.70 -18.66 -18.57
C SER A 392 -26.69 -19.73 -18.12
N LEU A 393 -26.60 -20.22 -16.87
CA LEU A 393 -27.39 -21.37 -16.40
C LEU A 393 -28.91 -21.10 -16.38
N TYR A 394 -29.31 -19.90 -15.91
CA TYR A 394 -30.73 -19.56 -15.83
C TYR A 394 -31.38 -19.38 -17.20
N PRO A 395 -30.81 -18.58 -18.15
CA PRO A 395 -31.30 -18.48 -19.50
C PRO A 395 -31.33 -19.83 -20.23
N ALA A 396 -30.27 -20.63 -20.07
CA ALA A 396 -30.21 -21.96 -20.68
C ALA A 396 -31.29 -22.92 -20.14
N ARG A 397 -31.59 -22.88 -18.83
CA ARG A 397 -32.69 -23.64 -18.24
C ARG A 397 -34.06 -23.16 -18.75
N LYS A 398 -34.24 -21.85 -18.96
CA LYS A 398 -35.49 -21.31 -19.50
C LYS A 398 -35.68 -21.75 -20.94
N ALA A 399 -34.63 -21.83 -21.75
CA ALA A 399 -34.69 -22.39 -23.11
C ALA A 399 -35.16 -23.87 -23.16
N LEU A 400 -34.87 -24.66 -22.12
CA LEU A 400 -35.32 -26.05 -22.01
C LEU A 400 -36.86 -26.21 -21.82
N LYS A 401 -37.50 -25.17 -21.22
CA LYS A 401 -38.93 -25.17 -20.93
C LYS A 401 -39.80 -24.73 -22.13
N LEU A 402 -39.19 -24.38 -23.25
CA LEU A 402 -39.91 -24.00 -24.46
C LEU A 402 -40.61 -25.23 -25.05
N ASN A 403 -41.93 -25.10 -25.28
CA ASN A 403 -42.70 -26.08 -26.00
C ASN A 403 -42.56 -25.84 -27.51
N PRO A 404 -42.06 -26.82 -28.33
CA PRO A 404 -41.85 -26.63 -29.75
C PRO A 404 -43.14 -26.22 -30.47
N ILE A 405 -44.28 -26.79 -30.07
CA ILE A 405 -45.59 -26.53 -30.67
C ILE A 405 -46.09 -25.12 -30.39
N GLU A 406 -45.96 -24.63 -29.14
CA GLU A 406 -46.37 -23.30 -28.75
C GLU A 406 -45.41 -22.22 -29.33
N SER A 407 -44.11 -22.53 -29.37
CA SER A 407 -43.10 -21.65 -29.91
C SER A 407 -43.26 -21.34 -31.41
N MET A 408 -43.90 -22.24 -32.14
CA MET A 408 -44.20 -22.04 -33.57
C MET A 408 -45.57 -21.34 -33.82
N ARG A 409 -46.44 -21.25 -32.81
CA ARG A 409 -47.77 -20.64 -32.87
C ARG A 409 -47.81 -19.15 -32.51
N VAL A 410 -46.76 -18.63 -31.91
CA VAL A 410 -46.70 -17.19 -31.59
C VAL A 410 -46.47 -16.39 -32.86
N LEU A 411 -47.53 -15.79 -33.35
CA LEU A 411 -47.54 -14.80 -34.44
C LEU A 411 -46.88 -13.51 -34.03
#